data_d1d848bdf97baf80d91913fc74b6be56
#
_entry.id   d1d848bdf97baf80d91913fc74b6be56
#
_cell.length_a   1.000
_cell.length_b   1.000
_cell.length_c   1.000
_cell.angle_alpha   90.00
_cell.angle_beta   90.00
_cell.angle_gamma   90.00
#
_symmetry.space_group_name_H-M   'P 1'
#
loop_
_entity.id
_entity.type
_entity.pdbx_description
1 polymer ?
#
loop_
_entity_poly.entity_id
_entity_poly.type
_entity_poly.pdbx_seq_one_letter_code
_entity_poly.pdbx_strand_id
1 'polypeptide(L)'
;EYPLELEDRWLISKLQRLINNVTRSMETLRIREALHNILYVFDQHIHWYKKRINAKKRSNDNMVNKILILCFSIRIKLLSPFAPFISEEIWNSLGNRSSVVSSKWPTVFNEKIDPLSEESDEFIKKLTLDISNIIKVTKKLPRTIYIYCSSSSKQKIYQKILKIITLTNERNFGNIMKKLIQEPESSYAKKDPSFVKKTIEDILSEPVESRSNRLNLNSLDEISIIKDSENLISKEIECENIQIIVYSEEEKEKYDPKSKSRFSRPYKPAIYLE
;
A
#
# COMPACT_ATOMS: atom_id res chain seq x y z
N GLU A 1 0.89 17.03 20.42
CA GLU A 1 0.72 16.54 19.03
C GLU A 1 0.31 15.07 19.13
N TYR A 2 -0.87 14.73 18.63
CA TYR A 2 -1.24 13.33 18.49
C TYR A 2 -0.40 12.70 17.38
N PRO A 3 0.17 11.49 17.56
CA PRO A 3 0.93 10.84 16.52
C PRO A 3 0.04 10.54 15.32
N LEU A 4 0.60 10.71 14.10
CA LEU A 4 -0.09 10.38 12.86
C LEU A 4 -0.25 8.86 12.74
N GLU A 5 -1.45 8.41 12.50
CA GLU A 5 -1.74 7.00 12.20
C GLU A 5 -1.21 6.59 10.82
N LEU A 6 -1.19 5.30 10.54
CA LEU A 6 -0.66 4.76 9.29
C LEU A 6 -1.37 5.34 8.06
N GLU A 7 -2.70 5.44 8.09
CA GLU A 7 -3.50 6.02 7.01
C GLU A 7 -3.27 7.52 6.83
N ASP A 8 -3.00 8.25 7.92
CA ASP A 8 -2.71 9.68 7.88
C ASP A 8 -1.38 9.93 7.15
N ARG A 9 -0.34 9.18 7.52
CA ARG A 9 0.97 9.22 6.86
C ARG A 9 0.88 8.82 5.40
N TRP A 10 0.06 7.80 5.11
CA TRP A 10 -0.21 7.38 3.72
C TRP A 10 -0.81 8.51 2.87
N LEU A 11 -1.86 9.19 3.34
CA LEU A 11 -2.48 10.27 2.55
C LEU A 11 -1.52 11.46 2.38
N ILE A 12 -0.75 11.80 3.43
CA ILE A 12 0.28 12.85 3.35
C ILE A 12 1.36 12.46 2.34
N SER A 13 1.81 11.21 2.33
CA SER A 13 2.76 10.70 1.34
C SER A 13 2.20 10.81 -0.08
N LYS A 14 0.95 10.38 -0.31
CA LYS A 14 0.26 10.54 -1.61
C LYS A 14 0.11 12.01 -2.04
N LEU A 15 -0.08 12.91 -1.09
CA LEU A 15 -0.10 14.35 -1.36
C LEU A 15 1.27 14.85 -1.86
N GLN A 16 2.38 14.40 -1.27
CA GLN A 16 3.73 14.75 -1.75
C GLN A 16 3.97 14.20 -3.17
N ARG A 17 3.53 12.97 -3.43
CA ARG A 17 3.58 12.37 -4.77
C ARG A 17 2.76 13.16 -5.79
N LEU A 18 1.57 13.63 -5.39
CA LEU A 18 0.74 14.49 -6.24
C LEU A 18 1.48 15.77 -6.63
N ILE A 19 2.03 16.50 -5.65
CA ILE A 19 2.77 17.75 -5.89
C ILE A 19 3.90 17.50 -6.88
N ASN A 20 4.71 16.47 -6.66
CA ASN A 20 5.83 16.11 -7.52
C ASN A 20 5.38 15.78 -8.96
N ASN A 21 4.36 14.92 -9.10
CA ASN A 21 3.87 14.48 -10.40
C ASN A 21 3.26 15.65 -11.19
N VAL A 22 2.46 16.49 -10.54
CA VAL A 22 1.84 17.65 -11.18
C VAL A 22 2.91 18.67 -11.59
N THR A 23 3.87 18.98 -10.73
CA THR A 23 4.98 19.90 -11.04
C THR A 23 5.74 19.40 -12.26
N ARG A 24 6.17 18.13 -12.26
CA ARG A 24 6.88 17.53 -13.39
C ARG A 24 6.06 17.53 -14.68
N SER A 25 4.76 17.24 -14.59
CA SER A 25 3.87 17.25 -15.76
C SER A 25 3.71 18.66 -16.33
N MET A 26 3.64 19.67 -15.46
CA MET A 26 3.59 21.09 -15.89
C MET A 26 4.90 21.53 -16.56
N GLU A 27 6.05 21.22 -15.98
CA GLU A 27 7.38 21.53 -16.54
C GLU A 27 7.62 20.89 -17.90
N THR A 28 7.01 19.71 -18.14
CA THR A 28 7.11 18.97 -19.41
C THR A 28 5.92 19.20 -20.36
N LEU A 29 5.06 20.17 -20.08
CA LEU A 29 3.87 20.55 -20.85
C LEU A 29 2.85 19.39 -21.02
N ARG A 30 2.85 18.44 -20.13
CA ARG A 30 1.86 17.33 -20.10
C ARG A 30 0.62 17.74 -19.31
N ILE A 31 -0.08 18.76 -19.80
CA ILE A 31 -1.20 19.43 -19.11
C ILE A 31 -2.33 18.47 -18.76
N ARG A 32 -2.69 17.56 -19.70
CA ARG A 32 -3.75 16.57 -19.46
C ARG A 32 -3.41 15.63 -18.30
N GLU A 33 -2.14 15.21 -18.20
CA GLU A 33 -1.67 14.34 -17.12
C GLU A 33 -1.71 15.07 -15.77
N ALA A 34 -1.29 16.35 -15.73
CA ALA A 34 -1.39 17.17 -14.53
C ALA A 34 -2.85 17.25 -14.03
N LEU A 35 -3.79 17.62 -14.90
CA LEU A 35 -5.22 17.69 -14.58
C LEU A 35 -5.78 16.33 -14.13
N HIS A 36 -5.42 15.24 -14.80
CA HIS A 36 -5.85 13.90 -14.43
C HIS A 36 -5.41 13.53 -13.02
N ASN A 37 -4.15 13.82 -12.67
CA ASN A 37 -3.62 13.60 -11.32
C ASN A 37 -4.37 14.42 -10.26
N ILE A 38 -4.66 15.69 -10.54
CA ILE A 38 -5.34 16.58 -9.59
C ILE A 38 -6.80 16.16 -9.38
N LEU A 39 -7.54 15.89 -10.46
CA LEU A 39 -8.98 15.71 -10.42
C LEU A 39 -9.42 14.28 -10.11
N TYR A 40 -8.72 13.28 -10.62
CA TYR A 40 -9.15 11.89 -10.57
C TYR A 40 -8.26 11.02 -9.67
N VAL A 41 -6.95 11.01 -9.88
CA VAL A 41 -6.06 10.10 -9.13
C VAL A 41 -6.07 10.47 -7.65
N PHE A 42 -5.93 11.74 -7.31
CA PHE A 42 -5.89 12.15 -5.92
C PHE A 42 -7.27 12.07 -5.24
N ASP A 43 -8.35 12.21 -6.01
CA ASP A 43 -9.71 12.02 -5.49
C ASP A 43 -9.96 10.57 -5.05
N GLN A 44 -9.44 9.59 -5.81
CA GLN A 44 -9.46 8.18 -5.41
C GLN A 44 -8.70 7.96 -4.10
N HIS A 45 -7.55 8.65 -3.89
CA HIS A 45 -6.81 8.55 -2.63
C HIS A 45 -7.59 9.14 -1.45
N ILE A 46 -8.26 10.28 -1.63
CA ILE A 46 -9.13 10.87 -0.59
C ILE A 46 -10.30 9.93 -0.27
N HIS A 47 -10.92 9.34 -1.30
CA HIS A 47 -12.03 8.40 -1.11
C HIS A 47 -11.58 7.16 -0.33
N TRP A 48 -10.44 6.58 -0.68
CA TRP A 48 -9.86 5.44 0.03
C TRP A 48 -9.49 5.78 1.48
N TYR A 49 -8.88 6.93 1.71
CA TYR A 49 -8.59 7.43 3.06
C TYR A 49 -9.87 7.52 3.91
N LYS A 50 -10.94 8.10 3.36
CA LYS A 50 -12.25 8.18 4.06
C LYS A 50 -12.79 6.80 4.43
N LYS A 51 -12.65 5.79 3.56
CA LYS A 51 -13.03 4.41 3.89
C LYS A 51 -12.25 3.87 5.09
N ARG A 52 -10.93 4.09 5.14
CA ARG A 52 -10.08 3.69 6.26
C ARG A 52 -10.48 4.36 7.57
N ILE A 53 -10.67 5.68 7.54
CA ILE A 53 -11.11 6.44 8.72
C ILE A 53 -12.46 5.95 9.23
N ASN A 54 -13.42 5.72 8.32
CA ASN A 54 -14.73 5.20 8.68
C ASN A 54 -14.67 3.79 9.28
N ALA A 55 -13.77 2.96 8.80
CA ALA A 55 -13.54 1.63 9.37
C ALA A 55 -12.99 1.69 10.79
N LYS A 56 -12.13 2.67 11.08
CA LYS A 56 -11.57 2.94 12.41
C LYS A 56 -12.44 3.86 13.29
N LYS A 57 -13.60 4.30 12.82
CA LYS A 57 -14.51 5.22 13.53
C LYS A 57 -13.87 6.57 13.89
N ARG A 58 -12.93 7.06 13.07
CA ARG A 58 -12.18 8.32 13.27
C ARG A 58 -12.77 9.52 12.51
N SER A 59 -14.00 9.42 11.99
CA SER A 59 -14.59 10.46 11.13
C SER A 59 -14.71 11.85 11.78
N ASN A 60 -14.76 11.91 13.11
CA ASN A 60 -14.85 13.15 13.88
C ASN A 60 -13.49 13.59 14.49
N ASP A 61 -12.39 12.96 14.08
CA ASP A 61 -11.05 13.29 14.58
C ASP A 61 -10.57 14.63 14.02
N ASN A 62 -10.12 15.53 14.90
CA ASN A 62 -9.58 16.82 14.52
C ASN A 62 -8.36 16.72 13.62
N MET A 63 -7.53 15.68 13.78
CA MET A 63 -6.35 15.45 12.94
C MET A 63 -6.77 15.10 11.52
N VAL A 64 -7.78 14.25 11.36
CA VAL A 64 -8.38 13.92 10.06
C VAL A 64 -8.87 15.16 9.33
N ASN A 65 -9.59 16.04 10.03
CA ASN A 65 -10.07 17.29 9.45
C ASN A 65 -8.92 18.21 9.01
N LYS A 66 -7.87 18.33 9.83
CA LYS A 66 -6.67 19.11 9.47
C LYS A 66 -5.98 18.57 8.22
N ILE A 67 -5.82 17.26 8.12
CA ILE A 67 -5.19 16.60 6.97
C ILE A 67 -6.04 16.83 5.70
N LEU A 68 -7.36 16.67 5.78
CA LEU A 68 -8.26 16.92 4.65
C LEU A 68 -8.20 18.38 4.19
N ILE A 69 -8.23 19.34 5.12
CA ILE A 69 -8.11 20.77 4.80
C ILE A 69 -6.76 21.04 4.11
N LEU A 70 -5.66 20.48 4.61
CA LEU A 70 -4.35 20.58 3.98
C LEU A 70 -4.38 20.02 2.54
N CYS A 71 -4.93 18.82 2.34
CA CYS A 71 -5.06 18.20 1.03
C CYS A 71 -5.87 19.05 0.06
N PHE A 72 -7.01 19.58 0.50
CA PHE A 72 -7.84 20.45 -0.32
C PHE A 72 -7.15 21.77 -0.65
N SER A 73 -6.51 22.41 0.31
CA SER A 73 -5.76 23.66 0.10
C SER A 73 -4.65 23.51 -0.95
N ILE A 74 -3.90 22.43 -0.87
CA ILE A 74 -2.84 22.13 -1.85
C ILE A 74 -3.44 21.81 -3.21
N ARG A 75 -4.49 20.98 -3.27
CA ARG A 75 -5.19 20.62 -4.51
C ARG A 75 -5.72 21.85 -5.25
N ILE A 76 -6.27 22.84 -4.52
CA ILE A 76 -6.76 24.10 -5.11
C ILE A 76 -5.62 24.93 -5.69
N LYS A 77 -4.48 25.02 -5.00
CA LYS A 77 -3.29 25.69 -5.53
C LYS A 77 -2.81 25.05 -6.82
N LEU A 78 -2.76 23.71 -6.87
CA LEU A 78 -2.37 22.98 -8.07
C LEU A 78 -3.37 23.15 -9.22
N LEU A 79 -4.65 23.33 -8.91
CA LEU A 79 -5.73 23.53 -9.88
C LEU A 79 -5.79 24.95 -10.43
N SER A 80 -5.32 25.96 -9.68
CA SER A 80 -5.49 27.38 -10.00
C SER A 80 -4.96 27.80 -11.40
N PRO A 81 -3.89 27.23 -11.98
CA PRO A 81 -3.48 27.57 -13.34
C PRO A 81 -4.47 27.10 -14.42
N PHE A 82 -5.30 26.12 -14.13
CA PHE A 82 -6.25 25.54 -15.09
C PHE A 82 -7.66 26.12 -14.95
N ALA A 83 -8.07 26.40 -13.72
CA ALA A 83 -9.40 26.88 -13.39
C ALA A 83 -9.33 28.01 -12.33
N PRO A 84 -8.80 29.19 -12.69
CA PRO A 84 -8.49 30.25 -11.71
C PRO A 84 -9.73 30.75 -10.97
N PHE A 85 -10.86 30.96 -11.64
CA PHE A 85 -12.07 31.51 -11.02
C PHE A 85 -12.67 30.58 -9.95
N ILE A 86 -12.84 29.29 -10.28
CA ILE A 86 -13.37 28.34 -9.32
C ILE A 86 -12.38 28.07 -8.17
N SER A 87 -11.09 28.07 -8.46
CA SER A 87 -10.05 27.94 -7.45
C SER A 87 -10.05 29.10 -6.47
N GLU A 88 -10.27 30.32 -6.95
CA GLU A 88 -10.37 31.52 -6.12
C GLU A 88 -11.61 31.49 -5.22
N GLU A 89 -12.76 31.08 -5.75
CA GLU A 89 -13.99 30.98 -4.99
C GLU A 89 -13.86 29.95 -3.86
N ILE A 90 -13.34 28.76 -4.16
CA ILE A 90 -13.14 27.72 -3.13
C ILE A 90 -12.07 28.18 -2.12
N TRP A 91 -10.99 28.83 -2.56
CA TRP A 91 -9.93 29.33 -1.69
C TRP A 91 -10.44 30.33 -0.66
N ASN A 92 -11.29 31.25 -1.10
CA ASN A 92 -11.98 32.22 -0.25
C ASN A 92 -12.96 31.54 0.74
N SER A 93 -13.67 30.50 0.27
CA SER A 93 -14.59 29.72 1.10
C SER A 93 -13.86 28.94 2.22
N LEU A 94 -12.56 28.63 2.04
CA LEU A 94 -11.71 28.06 3.09
C LEU A 94 -11.20 29.12 4.10
N GLY A 95 -11.66 30.38 3.99
CA GLY A 95 -11.31 31.46 4.90
C GLY A 95 -10.02 32.20 4.57
N ASN A 96 -9.41 31.95 3.40
CA ASN A 96 -8.22 32.67 2.97
C ASN A 96 -8.61 34.05 2.41
N ARG A 97 -7.82 35.10 2.76
CA ARG A 97 -8.07 36.48 2.33
C ARG A 97 -7.22 36.93 1.13
N SER A 98 -6.14 36.17 0.84
CA SER A 98 -5.23 36.43 -0.29
C SER A 98 -5.67 35.64 -1.51
N SER A 99 -5.38 36.15 -2.72
CA SER A 99 -5.64 35.41 -3.96
C SER A 99 -4.86 34.11 -4.04
N VAL A 100 -5.50 33.01 -4.48
CA VAL A 100 -4.84 31.73 -4.69
C VAL A 100 -3.78 31.81 -5.78
N VAL A 101 -4.02 32.61 -6.82
CA VAL A 101 -3.10 32.77 -7.96
C VAL A 101 -1.79 33.42 -7.52
N SER A 102 -1.82 34.32 -6.52
CA SER A 102 -0.60 34.92 -5.95
C SER A 102 0.07 34.03 -4.88
N SER A 103 -0.52 32.90 -4.52
CA SER A 103 0.08 32.00 -3.55
C SER A 103 1.29 31.26 -4.13
N LYS A 104 2.27 30.91 -3.26
CA LYS A 104 3.43 30.11 -3.70
C LYS A 104 2.98 28.73 -4.15
N TRP A 105 3.60 28.25 -5.25
CA TRP A 105 3.44 26.86 -5.70
C TRP A 105 3.83 25.89 -4.59
N PRO A 106 3.05 24.79 -4.40
CA PRO A 106 3.34 23.83 -3.36
C PRO A 106 4.71 23.18 -3.53
N THR A 107 5.45 23.04 -2.44
CA THR A 107 6.78 22.42 -2.43
C THR A 107 6.67 20.99 -1.90
N VAL A 108 7.46 20.08 -2.48
CA VAL A 108 7.56 18.70 -2.03
C VAL A 108 8.45 18.63 -0.78
N PHE A 109 7.99 17.94 0.24
CA PHE A 109 8.75 17.58 1.45
C PHE A 109 9.06 16.08 1.39
N ASN A 110 10.27 15.72 0.94
CA ASN A 110 10.66 14.33 0.71
C ASN A 110 10.63 13.50 2.01
N GLU A 111 10.87 14.11 3.16
CA GLU A 111 10.79 13.47 4.48
C GLU A 111 9.37 13.06 4.89
N LYS A 112 8.36 13.58 4.20
CA LYS A 112 6.95 13.19 4.38
C LYS A 112 6.48 12.10 3.42
N ILE A 113 7.33 11.67 2.49
CA ILE A 113 7.09 10.49 1.68
C ILE A 113 7.40 9.28 2.56
N ASP A 114 6.39 8.47 2.84
CA ASP A 114 6.48 7.29 3.72
C ASP A 114 6.25 6.00 2.94
N PRO A 115 7.33 5.35 2.45
CA PRO A 115 7.23 4.09 1.71
C PRO A 115 6.59 2.97 2.52
N LEU A 116 6.75 2.95 3.86
CA LEU A 116 6.15 1.93 4.71
C LEU A 116 4.63 2.04 4.69
N SER A 117 4.08 3.23 4.84
CA SER A 117 2.64 3.43 4.79
C SER A 117 2.07 3.14 3.40
N GLU A 118 2.80 3.47 2.33
CA GLU A 118 2.40 3.17 0.95
C GLU A 118 2.36 1.66 0.66
N GLU A 119 3.40 0.91 1.05
CA GLU A 119 3.45 -0.55 0.85
C GLU A 119 2.46 -1.29 1.76
N SER A 120 2.24 -0.81 2.99
CA SER A 120 1.23 -1.37 3.90
C SER A 120 -0.17 -1.25 3.31
N ASP A 121 -0.50 -0.10 2.73
CA ASP A 121 -1.79 0.15 2.13
C ASP A 121 -2.01 -0.67 0.85
N GLU A 122 -0.98 -0.76 0.00
CA GLU A 122 -1.01 -1.58 -1.21
C GLU A 122 -1.16 -3.07 -0.88
N PHE A 123 -0.50 -3.53 0.19
CA PHE A 123 -0.64 -4.89 0.70
C PHE A 123 -2.10 -5.19 1.11
N ILE A 124 -2.75 -4.30 1.87
CA ILE A 124 -4.15 -4.48 2.28
C ILE A 124 -5.10 -4.45 1.08
N LYS A 125 -4.90 -3.58 0.11
CA LYS A 125 -5.70 -3.54 -1.11
C LYS A 125 -5.63 -4.86 -1.89
N LYS A 126 -4.42 -5.40 -2.08
CA LYS A 126 -4.20 -6.68 -2.76
C LYS A 126 -4.83 -7.84 -1.99
N LEU A 127 -4.62 -7.88 -0.67
CA LEU A 127 -5.21 -8.92 0.19
C LEU A 127 -6.75 -8.90 0.12
N THR A 128 -7.35 -7.72 0.21
CA THR A 128 -8.81 -7.56 0.14
C THR A 128 -9.35 -8.01 -1.22
N LEU A 129 -8.64 -7.66 -2.30
CA LEU A 129 -8.99 -8.11 -3.65
C LEU A 129 -8.89 -9.64 -3.79
N ASP A 130 -7.84 -10.26 -3.27
CA ASP A 130 -7.65 -11.71 -3.29
C ASP A 130 -8.77 -12.42 -2.53
N ILE A 131 -9.13 -11.94 -1.34
CA ILE A 131 -10.27 -12.47 -0.57
C ILE A 131 -11.56 -12.35 -1.38
N SER A 132 -11.85 -11.18 -1.95
CA SER A 132 -13.05 -10.94 -2.76
C SER A 132 -13.09 -11.87 -3.97
N ASN A 133 -11.98 -12.11 -4.64
CA ASN A 133 -11.89 -13.03 -5.77
C ASN A 133 -12.17 -14.48 -5.35
N ILE A 134 -11.64 -14.92 -4.21
CA ILE A 134 -11.91 -16.28 -3.69
C ILE A 134 -13.40 -16.44 -3.37
N ILE A 135 -14.03 -15.45 -2.72
CA ILE A 135 -15.46 -15.46 -2.42
C ILE A 135 -16.28 -15.56 -3.72
N LYS A 136 -15.96 -14.76 -4.74
CA LYS A 136 -16.64 -14.79 -6.04
C LYS A 136 -16.52 -16.15 -6.74
N VAL A 137 -15.33 -16.76 -6.70
CA VAL A 137 -15.09 -18.07 -7.32
C VAL A 137 -15.78 -19.19 -6.56
N THR A 138 -15.71 -19.17 -5.23
CA THR A 138 -16.31 -20.22 -4.38
C THR A 138 -17.84 -20.09 -4.25
N LYS A 139 -18.37 -18.86 -4.50
CA LYS A 139 -19.79 -18.50 -4.29
C LYS A 139 -20.29 -18.81 -2.87
N LYS A 140 -19.38 -18.84 -1.89
CA LYS A 140 -19.70 -19.09 -0.47
C LYS A 140 -19.36 -17.83 0.31
N LEU A 141 -20.28 -17.37 1.14
CA LEU A 141 -20.03 -16.33 2.14
C LEU A 141 -19.36 -17.00 3.34
N PRO A 142 -18.10 -16.68 3.65
CA PRO A 142 -17.41 -17.29 4.78
C PRO A 142 -17.93 -16.71 6.11
N ARG A 143 -17.90 -17.53 7.15
CA ARG A 143 -18.05 -17.07 8.54
C ARG A 143 -16.71 -16.66 9.14
N THR A 144 -15.67 -17.38 8.75
CA THR A 144 -14.31 -17.13 9.23
C THR A 144 -13.33 -17.10 8.08
N ILE A 145 -12.44 -16.14 8.11
CA ILE A 145 -11.32 -16.01 7.16
C ILE A 145 -10.02 -16.24 7.93
N TYR A 146 -9.31 -17.30 7.57
CA TYR A 146 -7.98 -17.58 8.09
C TYR A 146 -6.94 -17.07 7.12
N ILE A 147 -6.02 -16.25 7.62
CA ILE A 147 -4.94 -15.63 6.84
C ILE A 147 -3.61 -16.10 7.43
N TYR A 148 -2.76 -16.68 6.61
CA TYR A 148 -1.45 -17.20 7.03
C TYR A 148 -0.35 -16.34 6.42
N CYS A 149 0.35 -15.60 7.26
CA CYS A 149 1.50 -14.79 6.89
C CYS A 149 2.76 -15.64 6.80
N SER A 150 3.70 -15.24 5.96
CA SER A 150 4.93 -16.00 5.69
C SER A 150 5.86 -16.04 6.91
N SER A 151 6.65 -17.12 6.99
CA SER A 151 7.68 -17.29 8.02
C SER A 151 8.81 -16.25 7.90
N SER A 152 9.50 -16.01 9.01
CA SER A 152 10.68 -15.16 9.04
C SER A 152 11.78 -15.63 8.09
N SER A 153 11.93 -16.94 7.92
CA SER A 153 12.86 -17.56 6.97
C SER A 153 12.53 -17.21 5.52
N LYS A 154 11.23 -17.25 5.15
CA LYS A 154 10.75 -16.86 3.82
C LYS A 154 10.95 -15.37 3.55
N GLN A 155 10.68 -14.52 4.55
CA GLN A 155 10.90 -13.08 4.45
C GLN A 155 12.36 -12.72 4.20
N LYS A 156 13.31 -13.36 4.91
CA LYS A 156 14.74 -13.17 4.68
C LYS A 156 15.16 -13.54 3.25
N ILE A 157 14.67 -14.66 2.74
CA ILE A 157 14.98 -15.08 1.36
C ILE A 157 14.36 -14.10 0.34
N TYR A 158 13.12 -13.68 0.56
CA TYR A 158 12.47 -12.67 -0.28
C TYR A 158 13.32 -11.40 -0.38
N GLN A 159 13.80 -10.86 0.74
CA GLN A 159 14.64 -9.65 0.76
C GLN A 159 15.94 -9.86 -0.01
N LYS A 160 16.58 -11.04 0.09
CA LYS A 160 17.79 -11.36 -0.68
C LYS A 160 17.51 -11.42 -2.18
N ILE A 161 16.42 -12.08 -2.58
CA ILE A 161 16.00 -12.15 -4.00
C ILE A 161 15.71 -10.75 -4.53
N LEU A 162 14.94 -9.96 -3.78
CA LEU A 162 14.60 -8.57 -4.13
C LEU A 162 15.86 -7.73 -4.33
N LYS A 163 16.85 -7.85 -3.43
CA LYS A 163 18.13 -7.17 -3.52
C LYS A 163 18.91 -7.59 -4.79
N ILE A 164 19.01 -8.88 -5.07
CA ILE A 164 19.66 -9.38 -6.27
C ILE A 164 18.99 -8.82 -7.53
N ILE A 165 17.67 -8.96 -7.66
CA ILE A 165 16.93 -8.53 -8.85
C ILE A 165 17.04 -7.00 -9.03
N THR A 166 16.85 -6.23 -7.97
CA THR A 166 16.80 -4.76 -8.07
C THR A 166 18.17 -4.15 -8.32
N LEU A 167 19.23 -4.66 -7.69
CA LEU A 167 20.58 -4.09 -7.82
C LEU A 167 21.35 -4.61 -9.03
N THR A 168 21.13 -5.87 -9.44
CA THR A 168 21.89 -6.47 -10.55
C THR A 168 21.07 -6.63 -11.83
N ASN A 169 19.78 -6.32 -11.80
CA ASN A 169 18.80 -6.57 -12.87
C ASN A 169 18.81 -8.03 -13.39
N GLU A 170 19.23 -8.96 -12.53
CA GLU A 170 19.28 -10.38 -12.85
C GLU A 170 17.86 -10.95 -12.87
N ARG A 171 17.52 -11.71 -13.90
CA ARG A 171 16.19 -12.32 -14.09
C ARG A 171 16.24 -13.84 -14.22
N ASN A 172 17.45 -14.39 -14.41
CA ASN A 172 17.61 -15.83 -14.61
C ASN A 172 17.56 -16.56 -13.27
N PHE A 173 16.61 -17.50 -13.16
CA PHE A 173 16.42 -18.32 -11.95
C PHE A 173 17.71 -19.02 -11.51
N GLY A 174 18.45 -19.65 -12.44
CA GLY A 174 19.67 -20.40 -12.12
C GLY A 174 20.76 -19.52 -11.52
N ASN A 175 20.93 -18.29 -12.05
CA ASN A 175 21.91 -17.33 -11.56
C ASN A 175 21.53 -16.80 -10.17
N ILE A 176 20.25 -16.51 -9.95
CA ILE A 176 19.74 -16.06 -8.65
C ILE A 176 19.92 -17.18 -7.61
N MET A 177 19.58 -18.43 -7.96
CA MET A 177 19.76 -19.59 -7.08
C MET A 177 21.24 -19.81 -6.72
N LYS A 178 22.17 -19.69 -7.68
CA LYS A 178 23.61 -19.81 -7.40
C LYS A 178 24.07 -18.78 -6.38
N LYS A 179 23.65 -17.51 -6.54
CA LYS A 179 23.99 -16.44 -5.60
C LYS A 179 23.38 -16.67 -4.20
N LEU A 180 22.12 -17.13 -4.14
CA LEU A 180 21.46 -17.44 -2.87
C LEU A 180 22.16 -18.58 -2.11
N ILE A 181 22.55 -19.65 -2.81
CA ILE A 181 23.15 -20.85 -2.19
C ILE A 181 24.54 -20.58 -1.61
N GLN A 182 25.25 -19.59 -2.11
CA GLN A 182 26.57 -19.21 -1.61
C GLN A 182 26.51 -18.58 -0.21
N GLU A 183 25.35 -18.08 0.21
CA GLU A 183 25.18 -17.48 1.53
C GLU A 183 24.74 -18.51 2.59
N PRO A 184 25.39 -18.53 3.79
CA PRO A 184 25.15 -19.57 4.82
C PRO A 184 23.71 -19.62 5.35
N GLU A 185 22.99 -18.48 5.32
CA GLU A 185 21.60 -18.39 5.81
C GLU A 185 20.53 -18.84 4.81
N SER A 186 20.93 -19.37 3.65
CA SER A 186 20.01 -19.73 2.55
C SER A 186 19.60 -21.21 2.55
N SER A 187 19.70 -21.89 3.69
CA SER A 187 19.31 -23.32 3.82
C SER A 187 17.87 -23.59 3.38
N TYR A 188 16.95 -22.65 3.61
CA TYR A 188 15.56 -22.77 3.18
C TYR A 188 15.40 -22.70 1.66
N ALA A 189 16.20 -21.90 0.96
CA ALA A 189 16.17 -21.81 -0.51
C ALA A 189 16.52 -23.15 -1.18
N LYS A 190 17.42 -23.94 -0.55
CA LYS A 190 17.75 -25.30 -1.00
C LYS A 190 16.61 -26.29 -0.75
N LYS A 191 15.86 -26.11 0.35
CA LYS A 191 14.75 -27.01 0.73
C LYS A 191 13.51 -26.82 -0.14
N ASP A 192 13.24 -25.59 -0.59
CA ASP A 192 12.07 -25.26 -1.41
C ASP A 192 12.41 -24.38 -2.62
N PRO A 193 12.97 -24.98 -3.70
CA PRO A 193 13.23 -24.26 -4.94
C PRO A 193 11.96 -23.71 -5.61
N SER A 194 10.81 -24.34 -5.37
CA SER A 194 9.54 -23.91 -5.95
C SER A 194 9.06 -22.59 -5.36
N PHE A 195 9.29 -22.37 -4.06
CA PHE A 195 9.07 -21.10 -3.39
C PHE A 195 9.95 -20.00 -4.00
N VAL A 196 11.25 -20.29 -4.21
CA VAL A 196 12.19 -19.30 -4.79
C VAL A 196 11.74 -18.90 -6.20
N LYS A 197 11.35 -19.89 -7.05
CA LYS A 197 10.87 -19.61 -8.41
C LYS A 197 9.65 -18.70 -8.40
N LYS A 198 8.63 -19.04 -7.61
CA LYS A 198 7.41 -18.22 -7.48
C LYS A 198 7.69 -16.82 -6.93
N THR A 199 8.61 -16.71 -5.96
CA THR A 199 9.01 -15.42 -5.39
C THR A 199 9.69 -14.54 -6.44
N ILE A 200 10.54 -15.09 -7.30
CA ILE A 200 11.17 -14.38 -8.42
C ILE A 200 10.09 -13.89 -9.40
N GLU A 201 9.15 -14.75 -9.78
CA GLU A 201 8.04 -14.41 -10.67
C GLU A 201 7.17 -13.28 -10.06
N ASP A 202 6.84 -13.37 -8.78
CA ASP A 202 6.10 -12.35 -8.05
C ASP A 202 6.83 -11.00 -8.08
N ILE A 203 8.12 -10.97 -7.73
CA ILE A 203 8.92 -9.74 -7.73
C ILE A 203 9.05 -9.15 -9.14
N LEU A 204 9.26 -9.97 -10.16
CA LEU A 204 9.41 -9.49 -11.54
C LEU A 204 8.09 -8.95 -12.12
N SER A 205 6.94 -9.44 -11.64
CA SER A 205 5.62 -8.95 -12.04
C SER A 205 5.28 -7.57 -11.47
N GLU A 206 6.01 -7.11 -10.46
CA GLU A 206 5.74 -5.84 -9.80
C GLU A 206 6.46 -4.65 -10.45
N PRO A 207 5.88 -3.43 -10.35
CA PRO A 207 6.51 -2.21 -10.82
C PRO A 207 7.90 -1.99 -10.19
N VAL A 208 8.81 -1.37 -10.93
CA VAL A 208 10.17 -1.06 -10.45
C VAL A 208 10.14 -0.18 -9.20
N GLU A 209 9.21 0.77 -9.14
CA GLU A 209 9.05 1.66 -7.99
C GLU A 209 8.69 0.90 -6.71
N SER A 210 7.73 -0.04 -6.77
CA SER A 210 7.36 -0.89 -5.62
C SER A 210 8.55 -1.73 -5.15
N ARG A 211 9.33 -2.30 -6.10
CA ARG A 211 10.54 -3.06 -5.76
C ARG A 211 11.58 -2.21 -5.04
N SER A 212 11.79 -0.98 -5.51
CA SER A 212 12.72 -0.03 -4.89
C SER A 212 12.26 0.41 -3.51
N ASN A 213 10.97 0.67 -3.32
CA ASN A 213 10.39 0.99 -2.03
C ASN A 213 10.62 -0.15 -1.02
N ARG A 214 10.31 -1.39 -1.41
CA ARG A 214 10.49 -2.58 -0.55
C ARG A 214 11.94 -2.90 -0.24
N LEU A 215 12.87 -2.56 -1.13
CA LEU A 215 14.30 -2.74 -0.86
C LEU A 215 14.78 -1.90 0.33
N ASN A 216 14.20 -0.71 0.51
CA ASN A 216 14.49 0.20 1.61
C ASN A 216 13.73 -0.15 2.90
N LEU A 217 12.75 -1.07 2.81
CA LEU A 217 12.00 -1.58 3.96
C LEU A 217 12.62 -2.91 4.38
N ASN A 218 13.07 -3.01 5.65
CA ASN A 218 13.67 -4.25 6.16
C ASN A 218 12.69 -5.42 6.11
N SER A 219 11.45 -5.23 6.54
CA SER A 219 10.33 -6.17 6.42
C SER A 219 9.02 -5.45 6.73
N LEU A 220 7.92 -5.96 6.18
CA LEU A 220 6.57 -5.51 6.52
C LEU A 220 6.03 -6.39 7.64
N ASP A 221 5.52 -5.79 8.72
CA ASP A 221 4.78 -6.53 9.74
C ASP A 221 3.35 -6.81 9.25
N GLU A 222 3.23 -7.85 8.40
CA GLU A 222 1.97 -8.24 7.77
C GLU A 222 0.88 -8.51 8.79
N ILE A 223 1.22 -9.17 9.92
CA ILE A 223 0.25 -9.56 10.96
C ILE A 223 -0.36 -8.32 11.62
N SER A 224 0.48 -7.38 12.04
CA SER A 224 0.02 -6.15 12.68
C SER A 224 -0.84 -5.32 11.72
N ILE A 225 -0.43 -5.18 10.46
CA ILE A 225 -1.14 -4.41 9.44
C ILE A 225 -2.51 -5.03 9.13
N ILE A 226 -2.62 -6.36 9.03
CA ILE A 226 -3.89 -7.02 8.80
C ILE A 226 -4.83 -6.81 9.99
N LYS A 227 -4.34 -7.02 11.22
CA LYS A 227 -5.14 -6.81 12.44
C LYS A 227 -5.66 -5.37 12.55
N ASP A 228 -4.81 -4.39 12.25
CA ASP A 228 -5.22 -2.97 12.22
C ASP A 228 -6.29 -2.68 11.15
N SER A 229 -6.35 -3.49 10.10
CA SER A 229 -7.24 -3.31 8.94
C SER A 229 -8.42 -4.27 8.88
N GLU A 230 -8.68 -5.10 9.90
CA GLU A 230 -9.76 -6.12 9.90
C GLU A 230 -11.14 -5.52 9.58
N ASN A 231 -11.49 -4.40 10.22
CA ASN A 231 -12.76 -3.72 9.99
C ASN A 231 -12.89 -3.18 8.56
N LEU A 232 -11.78 -2.72 7.97
CA LEU A 232 -11.76 -2.26 6.58
C LEU A 232 -11.97 -3.44 5.63
N ILE A 233 -11.24 -4.54 5.81
CA ILE A 233 -11.35 -5.74 4.99
C ILE A 233 -12.79 -6.26 5.04
N SER A 234 -13.39 -6.40 6.22
CA SER A 234 -14.77 -6.87 6.38
C SER A 234 -15.78 -5.99 5.64
N LYS A 235 -15.62 -4.67 5.68
CA LYS A 235 -16.49 -3.74 4.95
C LYS A 235 -16.32 -3.81 3.43
N GLU A 236 -15.08 -3.91 2.94
CA GLU A 236 -14.81 -3.96 1.50
C GLU A 236 -15.26 -5.27 0.84
N ILE A 237 -15.32 -6.38 1.58
CA ILE A 237 -15.85 -7.65 1.08
C ILE A 237 -17.38 -7.78 1.26
N GLU A 238 -18.04 -6.71 1.75
CA GLU A 238 -19.51 -6.62 1.94
C GLU A 238 -20.10 -7.77 2.77
N CYS A 239 -19.33 -8.27 3.74
CA CYS A 239 -19.76 -9.36 4.60
C CYS A 239 -19.78 -8.89 6.06
N GLU A 240 -20.95 -8.73 6.61
CA GLU A 240 -21.12 -8.42 8.04
C GLU A 240 -20.88 -9.65 8.91
N ASN A 241 -20.29 -9.43 10.10
CA ASN A 241 -20.02 -10.48 11.11
C ASN A 241 -19.01 -11.56 10.70
N ILE A 242 -18.02 -11.23 9.86
CA ILE A 242 -16.91 -12.13 9.59
C ILE A 242 -15.86 -12.02 10.68
N GLN A 243 -15.36 -13.17 11.12
CA GLN A 243 -14.18 -13.27 11.94
C GLN A 243 -12.94 -13.42 11.06
N ILE A 244 -11.96 -12.53 11.23
CA ILE A 244 -10.66 -12.63 10.56
C ILE A 244 -9.64 -13.12 11.59
N ILE A 245 -8.98 -14.23 11.30
CA ILE A 245 -7.96 -14.83 12.16
C ILE A 245 -6.65 -14.88 11.39
N VAL A 246 -5.61 -14.28 11.98
CA VAL A 246 -4.31 -14.15 11.34
C VAL A 246 -3.28 -14.98 12.10
N TYR A 247 -2.61 -15.87 11.40
CA TYR A 247 -1.55 -16.71 11.92
C TYR A 247 -0.22 -16.45 11.24
N SER A 248 0.87 -16.62 11.95
CA SER A 248 2.17 -16.88 11.33
C SER A 248 2.26 -18.31 10.81
N GLU A 249 2.96 -18.52 9.70
CA GLU A 249 3.28 -19.88 9.21
C GLU A 249 4.02 -20.70 10.27
N GLU A 250 4.83 -20.06 11.13
CA GLU A 250 5.64 -20.70 12.17
C GLU A 250 4.83 -21.06 13.43
N GLU A 251 3.60 -20.57 13.56
CA GLU A 251 2.75 -20.80 14.72
C GLU A 251 2.32 -22.26 14.80
N LYS A 252 2.57 -22.90 15.98
CA LYS A 252 2.32 -24.35 16.16
C LYS A 252 0.86 -24.69 16.32
N GLU A 253 0.08 -23.82 16.96
CA GLU A 253 -1.33 -24.07 17.31
C GLU A 253 -2.32 -23.44 16.30
N LYS A 254 -1.85 -23.16 15.08
CA LYS A 254 -2.72 -22.61 14.05
C LYS A 254 -3.74 -23.62 13.53
N TYR A 255 -4.95 -23.16 13.28
CA TYR A 255 -5.96 -23.95 12.57
C TYR A 255 -5.66 -23.91 11.06
N ASP A 256 -5.22 -25.02 10.49
CA ASP A 256 -4.89 -25.14 9.06
C ASP A 256 -5.27 -26.50 8.47
N PRO A 257 -6.59 -26.79 8.33
CA PRO A 257 -7.10 -28.12 7.95
C PRO A 257 -6.69 -28.55 6.54
N LYS A 258 -6.29 -27.59 5.68
CA LYS A 258 -5.88 -27.85 4.29
C LYS A 258 -4.41 -27.58 4.03
N SER A 259 -3.60 -27.40 5.06
CA SER A 259 -2.16 -27.10 4.97
C SER A 259 -1.87 -25.91 4.03
N LYS A 260 -2.73 -24.87 4.09
CA LYS A 260 -2.62 -23.67 3.25
C LYS A 260 -1.45 -22.79 3.66
N SER A 261 -1.09 -22.78 4.96
CA SER A 261 -0.02 -21.94 5.50
C SER A 261 1.30 -22.12 4.75
N ARG A 262 1.62 -23.33 4.28
CA ARG A 262 2.85 -23.62 3.51
C ARG A 262 2.97 -22.83 2.20
N PHE A 263 1.84 -22.36 1.63
CA PHE A 263 1.82 -21.60 0.38
C PHE A 263 1.94 -20.09 0.60
N SER A 264 1.99 -19.63 1.86
CA SER A 264 2.20 -18.22 2.17
C SER A 264 3.55 -17.74 1.64
N ARG A 265 3.55 -16.53 1.09
CA ARG A 265 4.73 -15.83 0.61
C ARG A 265 4.72 -14.39 1.13
N PRO A 266 5.87 -13.76 1.29
CA PRO A 266 5.92 -12.34 1.64
C PRO A 266 5.09 -11.49 0.68
N TYR A 267 4.27 -10.60 1.22
CA TYR A 267 3.26 -9.79 0.52
C TYR A 267 2.12 -10.56 -0.17
N LYS A 268 2.08 -11.89 -0.04
CA LYS A 268 1.03 -12.77 -0.56
C LYS A 268 0.69 -13.84 0.46
N PRO A 269 -0.02 -13.49 1.55
CA PRO A 269 -0.45 -14.45 2.55
C PRO A 269 -1.39 -15.50 1.94
N ALA A 270 -1.39 -16.70 2.51
CA ALA A 270 -2.33 -17.72 2.10
C ALA A 270 -3.67 -17.53 2.80
N ILE A 271 -4.77 -17.78 2.08
CA ILE A 271 -6.13 -17.53 2.56
C ILE A 271 -6.93 -18.83 2.57
N TYR A 272 -7.62 -19.06 3.67
CA TYR A 272 -8.61 -20.15 3.80
C TYR A 272 -9.94 -19.57 4.28
N LEU A 273 -11.03 -19.92 3.61
CA LEU A 273 -12.40 -19.49 3.93
C LEU A 273 -13.19 -20.65 4.48
N GLU A 274 -13.87 -20.42 5.62
CA GLU A 274 -14.77 -21.36 6.27
C GLU A 274 -16.17 -20.80 6.49
#